data_94dbdcf296ba0f166a96f322db64b072
#
_entry.id   94dbdcf296ba0f166a96f322db64b072
#
_cell.length_a   1.000
_cell.length_b   1.000
_cell.length_c   1.000
_cell.angle_alpha   90.00
_cell.angle_beta   90.00
_cell.angle_gamma   90.00
#
_symmetry.space_group_name_H-M   'P 1'
#
loop_
_entity.id
_entity.type
_entity.pdbx_description
1 polymer ?
#
loop_
_entity_poly.entity_id
_entity_poly.type
_entity_poly.pdbx_seq_one_letter_code
_entity_poly.pdbx_strand_id
1 'polypeptide(L)'
;KLHIFYSKYKIKNIEKFKNKEIIAFAGIGNPSNFFDLLRENNLNIKETYSFPDHHDYTEKDFEKIIKNKSTKIITTEKDYYRMNDSQKQSCDYVEVDLQIENKDKFEDIIKSYLWK
;
A
#
# COMPACT_ATOMS: atom_id res chain seq x y z
N LYS A 1 5.51 -5.22 -25.80
CA LYS A 1 5.46 -5.36 -24.34
C LYS A 1 6.46 -4.41 -23.67
N LEU A 2 6.00 -3.68 -22.69
CA LEU A 2 6.86 -2.75 -21.96
C LEU A 2 7.82 -3.51 -21.04
N HIS A 3 9.10 -3.24 -21.18
CA HIS A 3 10.13 -3.76 -20.28
C HIS A 3 10.53 -2.66 -19.31
N ILE A 4 10.19 -2.84 -18.05
CA ILE A 4 10.49 -1.87 -17.01
C ILE A 4 11.71 -2.32 -16.21
N PHE A 5 12.73 -1.46 -16.18
CA PHE A 5 13.97 -1.74 -15.46
C PHE A 5 13.89 -1.13 -14.06
N TYR A 6 13.31 -1.88 -13.13
CA TYR A 6 13.24 -1.45 -11.74
C TYR A 6 13.75 -2.56 -10.83
N SER A 7 14.36 -2.19 -9.72
CA SER A 7 14.83 -3.17 -8.76
C SER A 7 13.71 -3.60 -7.81
N LYS A 8 12.92 -2.66 -7.34
CA LYS A 8 11.76 -2.94 -6.47
C LYS A 8 10.99 -1.68 -6.14
N TYR A 9 9.80 -1.85 -5.59
CA TYR A 9 9.08 -0.78 -4.95
C TYR A 9 9.62 -0.54 -3.55
N LYS A 10 9.65 0.70 -3.14
CA LYS A 10 10.12 1.09 -1.82
C LYS A 10 9.03 1.90 -1.12
N ILE A 11 8.90 1.68 0.19
CA ILE A 11 7.95 2.43 1.01
C ILE A 11 8.66 3.69 1.53
N LYS A 12 8.17 4.86 1.12
CA LYS A 12 8.78 6.15 1.48
C LYS A 12 8.65 6.46 2.96
N ASN A 13 7.51 6.15 3.56
CA ASN A 13 7.22 6.45 4.96
C ASN A 13 7.40 5.23 5.87
N ILE A 14 8.34 4.36 5.52
CA ILE A 14 8.53 3.07 6.21
C ILE A 14 8.89 3.22 7.69
N GLU A 15 9.56 4.30 8.06
CA GLU A 15 9.99 4.50 9.45
C GLU A 15 8.83 4.54 10.45
N LYS A 16 7.64 4.94 10.00
CA LYS A 16 6.45 4.95 10.83
C LYS A 16 6.01 3.54 11.24
N PHE A 17 6.41 2.53 10.48
CA PHE A 17 5.87 1.18 10.59
C PHE A 17 6.88 0.15 11.08
N LYS A 18 8.16 0.50 11.15
CA LYS A 18 9.20 -0.42 11.60
C LYS A 18 9.01 -0.79 13.07
N ASN A 19 9.30 -2.06 13.38
CA ASN A 19 9.27 -2.58 14.75
C ASN A 19 7.88 -2.53 15.40
N LYS A 20 6.83 -2.57 14.59
CA LYS A 20 5.44 -2.58 15.06
C LYS A 20 4.70 -3.76 14.48
N GLU A 21 3.75 -4.28 15.23
CA GLU A 21 2.82 -5.26 14.69
C GLU A 21 1.82 -4.53 13.81
N ILE A 22 1.59 -5.04 12.62
CA ILE A 22 0.79 -4.37 11.61
C ILE A 22 -0.38 -5.24 11.17
N ILE A 23 -1.54 -4.61 11.05
CA ILE A 23 -2.69 -5.14 10.35
C ILE A 23 -2.85 -4.32 9.07
N ALA A 24 -2.87 -4.99 7.93
CA ALA A 24 -3.00 -4.32 6.63
C ALA A 24 -4.31 -4.68 5.97
N PHE A 25 -4.92 -3.71 5.30
CA PHE A 25 -6.13 -3.97 4.53
C PHE A 25 -6.10 -3.20 3.22
N ALA A 26 -6.83 -3.68 2.23
CA ALA A 26 -6.91 -3.03 0.94
C ALA A 26 -8.18 -3.43 0.18
N GLY A 27 -8.76 -2.46 -0.52
CA GLY A 27 -9.88 -2.65 -1.44
C GLY A 27 -9.50 -2.18 -2.83
N ILE A 28 -8.49 -2.82 -3.41
CA ILE A 28 -7.98 -2.55 -4.75
C ILE A 28 -8.08 -3.82 -5.59
N GLY A 29 -7.79 -3.70 -6.89
CA GLY A 29 -7.94 -4.82 -7.82
C GLY A 29 -7.09 -6.04 -7.50
N ASN A 30 -5.90 -5.84 -6.89
CA ASN A 30 -5.01 -6.93 -6.52
C ASN A 30 -4.38 -6.69 -5.15
N PRO A 31 -5.13 -6.96 -4.05
CA PRO A 31 -4.63 -6.69 -2.70
C PRO A 31 -3.39 -7.48 -2.33
N SER A 32 -3.20 -8.68 -2.87
CA SER A 32 -2.05 -9.51 -2.53
C SER A 32 -0.73 -8.85 -2.91
N ASN A 33 -0.69 -8.10 -4.01
CA ASN A 33 0.50 -7.36 -4.40
C ASN A 33 0.89 -6.32 -3.35
N PHE A 34 -0.09 -5.65 -2.77
CA PHE A 34 0.15 -4.70 -1.69
C PHE A 34 0.71 -5.38 -0.44
N PHE A 35 0.11 -6.49 -0.04
CA PHE A 35 0.57 -7.23 1.14
C PHE A 35 1.97 -7.80 0.94
N ASP A 36 2.27 -8.28 -0.25
CA ASP A 36 3.61 -8.78 -0.58
C ASP A 36 4.64 -7.67 -0.52
N LEU A 37 4.30 -6.49 -1.00
CA LEU A 37 5.17 -5.31 -0.92
C LEU A 37 5.54 -5.01 0.54
N LEU A 38 4.57 -5.06 1.43
CA LEU A 38 4.82 -4.80 2.85
C LEU A 38 5.79 -5.82 3.43
N ARG A 39 5.60 -7.09 3.11
CA ARG A 39 6.46 -8.16 3.60
C ARG A 39 7.87 -8.06 3.03
N GLU A 40 7.99 -7.73 1.75
CA GLU A 40 9.28 -7.53 1.09
C GLU A 40 10.07 -6.37 1.70
N ASN A 41 9.40 -5.42 2.29
CA ASN A 41 10.03 -4.30 3.00
C ASN A 41 10.24 -4.61 4.49
N ASN A 42 10.13 -5.89 4.87
CA ASN A 42 10.41 -6.38 6.22
C ASN A 42 9.50 -5.82 7.31
N LEU A 43 8.28 -5.50 6.96
CA LEU A 43 7.28 -5.10 7.94
C LEU A 43 6.64 -6.33 8.57
N ASN A 44 6.33 -6.24 9.85
CA ASN A 44 5.74 -7.34 10.61
C ASN A 44 4.23 -7.36 10.44
N ILE A 45 3.76 -8.04 9.41
CA ILE A 45 2.34 -8.12 9.08
C ILE A 45 1.70 -9.26 9.86
N LYS A 46 0.85 -8.91 10.80
CA LYS A 46 0.15 -9.88 11.65
C LYS A 46 -1.09 -10.43 10.99
N GLU A 47 -1.89 -9.58 10.38
CA GLU A 47 -3.11 -9.96 9.68
C GLU A 47 -3.31 -9.11 8.44
N THR A 48 -4.01 -9.64 7.46
CA THR A 48 -4.41 -8.91 6.26
C THR A 48 -5.90 -9.07 6.02
N TYR A 49 -6.54 -8.02 5.49
CA TYR A 49 -7.95 -8.04 5.11
C TYR A 49 -8.08 -7.53 3.69
N SER A 50 -8.74 -8.30 2.84
CA SER A 50 -9.01 -7.93 1.46
C SER A 50 -10.47 -7.55 1.31
N PHE A 51 -10.72 -6.44 0.62
CA PHE A 51 -12.06 -5.96 0.31
C PHE A 51 -12.22 -5.84 -1.19
N PRO A 52 -13.45 -5.81 -1.70
CA PRO A 52 -13.67 -5.59 -3.14
C PRO A 52 -13.05 -4.27 -3.60
N ASP A 53 -12.66 -4.21 -4.88
CA ASP A 53 -12.16 -2.97 -5.47
C ASP A 53 -13.20 -1.86 -5.33
N HIS A 54 -12.76 -0.66 -4.98
CA HIS A 54 -13.62 0.49 -4.71
C HIS A 54 -14.60 0.28 -3.55
N HIS A 55 -14.20 -0.53 -2.57
CA HIS A 55 -15.05 -0.81 -1.42
C HIS A 55 -15.36 0.47 -0.62
N ASP A 56 -16.62 0.62 -0.22
CA ASP A 56 -17.03 1.68 0.70
C ASP A 56 -16.93 1.18 2.14
N TYR A 57 -15.95 1.68 2.87
CA TYR A 57 -15.69 1.22 4.23
C TYR A 57 -16.76 1.67 5.21
N THR A 58 -17.16 0.74 6.08
CA THR A 58 -18.17 0.97 7.11
C THR A 58 -17.55 0.87 8.50
N GLU A 59 -18.30 1.29 9.52
CA GLU A 59 -17.87 1.14 10.90
C GLU A 59 -17.68 -0.34 11.27
N LYS A 60 -18.51 -1.23 10.74
CA LYS A 60 -18.37 -2.66 10.98
C LYS A 60 -17.06 -3.21 10.44
N ASP A 61 -16.64 -2.71 9.28
CA ASP A 61 -15.33 -3.10 8.72
C ASP A 61 -14.22 -2.76 9.69
N PHE A 62 -14.23 -1.55 10.24
CA PHE A 62 -13.20 -1.10 11.18
C PHE A 62 -13.27 -1.82 12.52
N GLU A 63 -14.45 -2.14 13.01
CA GLU A 63 -14.60 -2.96 14.21
C GLU A 63 -13.92 -4.32 14.04
N LYS A 64 -14.05 -4.90 12.84
CA LYS A 64 -13.44 -6.18 12.52
C LYS A 64 -11.92 -6.08 12.41
N ILE A 65 -11.42 -5.00 11.85
CA ILE A 65 -9.98 -4.78 11.64
C ILE A 65 -9.28 -4.38 12.94
N ILE A 66 -9.90 -3.46 13.72
CA ILE A 66 -9.30 -2.92 14.93
C ILE A 66 -9.57 -3.88 16.10
N LYS A 67 -8.61 -4.73 16.39
CA LYS A 67 -8.72 -5.71 17.49
C LYS A 67 -7.90 -5.31 18.70
N ASN A 68 -6.86 -4.52 18.50
CA ASN A 68 -5.92 -4.18 19.57
C ASN A 68 -5.36 -2.78 19.31
N LYS A 69 -5.43 -1.92 20.33
CA LYS A 69 -4.98 -0.53 20.21
C LYS A 69 -3.47 -0.39 19.98
N SER A 70 -2.69 -1.39 20.34
CA SER A 70 -1.24 -1.35 20.15
C SER A 70 -0.82 -1.75 18.74
N THR A 71 -1.72 -2.29 17.95
CA THR A 71 -1.43 -2.71 16.58
C THR A 71 -1.60 -1.54 15.62
N LYS A 72 -0.61 -1.37 14.74
CA LYS A 72 -0.67 -0.34 13.70
C LYS A 72 -1.53 -0.84 12.54
N ILE A 73 -2.44 -0.01 12.07
CA ILE A 73 -3.34 -0.36 10.97
C ILE A 73 -2.97 0.46 9.75
N ILE A 74 -2.69 -0.21 8.63
CA ILE A 74 -2.26 0.46 7.42
C ILE A 74 -3.05 0.00 6.20
N THR A 75 -3.15 0.88 5.22
CA THR A 75 -3.83 0.63 3.97
C THR A 75 -3.10 1.31 2.81
N THR A 76 -3.63 1.17 1.61
CA THR A 76 -3.09 1.88 0.46
C THR A 76 -3.48 3.35 0.50
N GLU A 77 -2.70 4.18 -0.16
CA GLU A 77 -3.00 5.61 -0.27
C GLU A 77 -4.36 5.83 -0.94
N LYS A 78 -4.66 5.06 -1.97
CA LYS A 78 -5.93 5.11 -2.69
C LYS A 78 -7.13 4.83 -1.79
N ASP A 79 -7.04 3.78 -0.97
CA ASP A 79 -8.11 3.44 -0.02
C ASP A 79 -8.28 4.52 1.03
N TYR A 80 -7.16 5.03 1.55
CA TYR A 80 -7.17 6.05 2.60
C TYR A 80 -7.93 7.30 2.17
N TYR A 81 -7.68 7.80 0.97
CA TYR A 81 -8.32 9.03 0.51
C TYR A 81 -9.80 8.88 0.16
N ARG A 82 -10.30 7.65 0.14
CA ARG A 82 -11.73 7.39 -0.05
C ARG A 82 -12.51 7.28 1.26
N MET A 83 -11.82 7.36 2.39
CA MET A 83 -12.43 7.25 3.71
C MET A 83 -12.90 8.61 4.23
N ASN A 84 -13.84 8.58 5.20
CA ASN A 84 -14.23 9.79 5.91
C ASN A 84 -13.18 10.12 6.99
N ASP A 85 -13.30 11.30 7.60
CA ASP A 85 -12.30 11.78 8.56
C ASP A 85 -12.15 10.88 9.79
N SER A 86 -13.25 10.33 10.28
CA SER A 86 -13.22 9.42 11.43
C SER A 86 -12.45 8.15 11.11
N GLN A 87 -12.69 7.57 9.94
CA GLN A 87 -11.99 6.37 9.49
C GLN A 87 -10.51 6.64 9.28
N LYS A 88 -10.16 7.79 8.71
CA LYS A 88 -8.76 8.18 8.51
C LYS A 88 -7.98 8.27 9.80
N GLN A 89 -8.62 8.65 10.89
CA GLN A 89 -7.97 8.72 12.20
C GLN A 89 -7.61 7.35 12.76
N SER A 90 -8.25 6.30 12.26
CA SER A 90 -8.05 4.93 12.76
C SER A 90 -6.93 4.18 12.05
N CYS A 91 -6.38 4.72 10.98
CA CYS A 91 -5.36 4.02 10.21
C CYS A 91 -4.38 4.99 9.56
N ASP A 92 -3.29 4.44 9.04
CA ASP A 92 -2.33 5.17 8.22
C ASP A 92 -2.27 4.57 6.84
N TYR A 93 -1.67 5.27 5.91
CA TYR A 93 -1.46 4.75 4.57
C TYR A 93 0.02 4.66 4.24
N VAL A 94 0.32 3.81 3.27
CA VAL A 94 1.67 3.54 2.81
C VAL A 94 1.93 4.37 1.56
N GLU A 95 3.02 5.16 1.59
CA GLU A 95 3.48 5.88 0.41
C GLU A 95 4.52 5.04 -0.30
N VAL A 96 4.25 4.73 -1.56
CA VAL A 96 5.11 3.84 -2.36
C VAL A 96 5.90 4.64 -3.37
N ASP A 97 7.18 4.30 -3.49
CA ASP A 97 8.06 4.87 -4.50
C ASP A 97 8.66 3.73 -5.31
N LEU A 98 8.89 3.96 -6.59
CA LEU A 98 9.46 2.99 -7.50
C LEU A 98 10.95 3.22 -7.62
N GLN A 99 11.75 2.21 -7.21
CA GLN A 99 13.20 2.25 -7.43
C GLN A 99 13.53 1.71 -8.81
N ILE A 100 14.22 2.51 -9.59
CA ILE A 100 14.54 2.20 -10.98
C ILE A 100 16.04 2.01 -11.10
N GLU A 101 16.47 0.83 -11.59
CA GLU A 101 17.89 0.51 -11.75
C GLU A 101 18.58 1.38 -12.79
N ASN A 102 17.90 1.69 -13.87
CA ASN A 102 18.44 2.49 -14.96
C ASN A 102 17.45 3.55 -15.32
N LYS A 103 17.47 4.62 -14.56
CA LYS A 103 16.47 5.68 -14.63
C LYS A 103 16.38 6.32 -16.02
N ASP A 104 17.51 6.64 -16.64
CA ASP A 104 17.51 7.28 -17.96
C ASP A 104 16.87 6.38 -19.00
N LYS A 105 17.22 5.11 -18.98
CA LYS A 105 16.66 4.14 -19.92
C LYS A 105 15.16 3.94 -19.68
N PHE A 106 14.75 3.92 -18.41
CA PHE A 106 13.34 3.82 -18.05
C PHE A 106 12.55 5.02 -18.59
N GLU A 107 13.08 6.23 -18.41
CA GLU A 107 12.42 7.45 -18.89
C GLU A 107 12.26 7.44 -20.41
N ASP A 108 13.27 6.99 -21.15
CA ASP A 108 13.20 6.88 -22.59
C ASP A 108 12.12 5.90 -23.03
N ILE A 109 12.03 4.75 -22.37
CA ILE A 109 11.02 3.75 -22.66
C ILE A 109 9.62 4.29 -22.40
N ILE A 110 9.41 4.94 -21.28
CA ILE A 110 8.10 5.51 -20.91
C ILE A 110 7.69 6.58 -21.92
N LYS A 111 8.61 7.47 -22.30
CA LYS A 111 8.32 8.49 -23.32
C LYS A 111 7.94 7.86 -24.65
N SER A 112 8.62 6.80 -25.03
CA SER A 112 8.34 6.06 -26.26
C SER A 112 6.90 5.52 -26.26
N TYR A 113 6.41 5.05 -25.13
CA TYR A 113 5.05 4.52 -25.03
C TYR A 113 3.98 5.61 -24.90
N LEU A 114 4.28 6.68 -24.15
CA LEU A 114 3.30 7.71 -23.89
C LEU A 114 3.10 8.70 -25.04
N TRP A 115 4.12 8.91 -25.86
CA TRP A 115 4.12 9.95 -26.89
C TRP A 115 4.13 9.38 -28.32
N LYS A 116 3.75 8.16 -28.48
CA LYS A 116 3.60 7.59 -29.83
C LYS A 116 2.46 8.20 -30.62
#